data_afcf97d7b9d6eddb34f135d98864d134
#
_entry.id   afcf97d7b9d6eddb34f135d98864d134
#
_cell.length_a   1.000
_cell.length_b   1.000
_cell.length_c   1.000
_cell.angle_alpha   90.00
_cell.angle_beta   90.00
_cell.angle_gamma   90.00
#
_symmetry.space_group_name_H-M   'P 1'
#
loop_
_entity.id
_entity.type
_entity.pdbx_description
1 polymer ?
#
loop_
_entity_poly.entity_id
_entity_poly.type
_entity_poly.pdbx_seq_one_letter_code
_entity_poly.pdbx_strand_id
1 'polypeptide(L)'
;ALSGLSCYLIAGINETWSVITGIVGLCLLAVCLLGLMEIEPNNSRVILFFGKYKGTITDNGFFWVNPLYSKKKITLRARNLDVPPIKVNDKVGNPVMIGAVMVWKVKDTYRAMFDIDSSSISISSNKSFISMGESSELSQRMQNYENFVQIQSDAAIRKIAGMYAYDYNESKDPVTLRSDDGEVAQKLEEELNSRLAIAGIEAVSYTHLTLPTNSR
;
A
#
# COMPACT_ATOMS: atom_id res chain seq x y z
N ALA A 1 -12.69 -68.79 -30.29
CA ALA A 1 -12.79 -68.34 -28.89
C ALA A 1 -11.74 -67.28 -28.53
N LEU A 2 -10.49 -67.34 -29.06
CA LEU A 2 -9.39 -66.41 -28.77
C LEU A 2 -9.58 -65.02 -29.42
N SER A 3 -10.28 -64.90 -30.54
CA SER A 3 -10.53 -63.62 -31.24
C SER A 3 -11.51 -62.70 -30.52
N GLY A 4 -12.51 -63.29 -29.77
CA GLY A 4 -13.45 -62.52 -28.99
C GLY A 4 -12.82 -61.89 -27.72
N LEU A 5 -11.91 -62.61 -27.07
CA LEU A 5 -11.21 -62.14 -25.88
C LEU A 5 -10.27 -60.97 -26.20
N SER A 6 -9.58 -61.01 -27.34
CA SER A 6 -8.70 -59.91 -27.74
C SER A 6 -9.51 -58.64 -28.12
N CYS A 7 -10.66 -58.81 -28.73
CA CYS A 7 -11.53 -57.67 -29.06
C CYS A 7 -12.14 -57.01 -27.81
N TYR A 8 -12.47 -57.79 -26.79
CA TYR A 8 -13.01 -57.29 -25.52
C TYR A 8 -11.93 -56.54 -24.70
N LEU A 9 -10.71 -57.06 -24.72
CA LEU A 9 -9.55 -56.39 -24.06
C LEU A 9 -9.21 -55.05 -24.74
N ILE A 10 -9.23 -55.00 -26.08
CA ILE A 10 -8.98 -53.77 -26.86
C ILE A 10 -10.10 -52.74 -26.65
N ALA A 11 -11.35 -53.14 -26.57
CA ALA A 11 -12.47 -52.24 -26.27
C ALA A 11 -12.38 -51.67 -24.85
N GLY A 12 -12.05 -52.50 -23.84
CA GLY A 12 -11.84 -52.05 -22.47
C GLY A 12 -10.64 -51.07 -22.31
N ILE A 13 -9.57 -51.31 -23.06
CA ILE A 13 -8.42 -50.39 -23.10
C ILE A 13 -8.82 -49.01 -23.70
N ASN A 14 -9.63 -48.98 -24.76
CA ASN A 14 -10.09 -47.73 -25.35
C ASN A 14 -11.01 -46.93 -24.41
N GLU A 15 -11.87 -47.58 -23.66
CA GLU A 15 -12.73 -46.92 -22.67
C GLU A 15 -11.89 -46.33 -21.51
N THR A 16 -10.92 -47.09 -20.97
CA THR A 16 -10.04 -46.58 -19.94
C THR A 16 -9.19 -45.42 -20.39
N TRP A 17 -8.65 -45.43 -21.61
CA TRP A 17 -7.90 -44.32 -22.17
C TRP A 17 -8.80 -43.08 -22.39
N SER A 18 -10.06 -43.22 -22.79
CA SER A 18 -10.97 -42.10 -22.92
C SER A 18 -11.33 -41.45 -21.59
N VAL A 19 -11.48 -42.21 -20.54
CA VAL A 19 -11.68 -41.69 -19.17
C VAL A 19 -10.46 -40.95 -18.66
N ILE A 20 -9.27 -41.49 -18.86
CA ILE A 20 -8.02 -40.85 -18.46
C ILE A 20 -7.81 -39.52 -19.21
N THR A 21 -8.02 -39.48 -20.53
CA THR A 21 -7.92 -38.23 -21.29
C THR A 21 -8.96 -37.21 -20.88
N GLY A 22 -10.18 -37.63 -20.53
CA GLY A 22 -11.22 -36.75 -19.97
C GLY A 22 -10.81 -36.13 -18.64
N ILE A 23 -10.27 -36.93 -17.71
CA ILE A 23 -9.78 -36.43 -16.41
C ILE A 23 -8.62 -35.44 -16.60
N VAL A 24 -7.66 -35.76 -17.45
CA VAL A 24 -6.51 -34.89 -17.74
C VAL A 24 -7.00 -33.57 -18.38
N GLY A 25 -7.95 -33.63 -19.32
CA GLY A 25 -8.56 -32.44 -19.92
C GLY A 25 -9.28 -31.57 -18.89
N LEU A 26 -10.04 -32.17 -17.98
CA LEU A 26 -10.72 -31.46 -16.90
C LEU A 26 -9.71 -30.78 -15.94
N CYS A 27 -8.63 -31.46 -15.57
CA CYS A 27 -7.57 -30.91 -14.73
C CYS A 27 -6.88 -29.72 -15.42
N LEU A 28 -6.56 -29.83 -16.71
CA LEU A 28 -5.97 -28.74 -17.49
C LEU A 28 -6.91 -27.52 -17.56
N LEU A 29 -8.19 -27.77 -17.79
CA LEU A 29 -9.20 -26.70 -17.82
C LEU A 29 -9.32 -26.03 -16.45
N ALA A 30 -9.32 -26.78 -15.35
CA ALA A 30 -9.33 -26.24 -14.00
C ALA A 30 -8.10 -25.35 -13.72
N VAL A 31 -6.89 -25.79 -14.11
CA VAL A 31 -5.66 -25.01 -13.98
C VAL A 31 -5.72 -23.74 -14.82
N CYS A 32 -6.28 -23.80 -16.04
CA CYS A 32 -6.47 -22.63 -16.88
C CYS A 32 -7.40 -21.60 -16.23
N LEU A 33 -8.51 -22.04 -15.66
CA LEU A 33 -9.48 -21.14 -15.01
C LEU A 33 -8.91 -20.50 -13.70
N LEU A 34 -8.14 -21.25 -12.90
CA LEU A 34 -7.50 -20.75 -11.68
C LEU A 34 -6.42 -19.69 -11.96
N GLY A 35 -5.88 -19.66 -13.18
CA GLY A 35 -4.87 -18.66 -13.57
C GLY A 35 -5.45 -17.30 -13.92
N LEU A 36 -6.73 -17.19 -14.17
CA LEU A 36 -7.37 -15.92 -14.54
C LEU A 36 -7.43 -14.99 -13.33
N MET A 37 -7.09 -13.72 -13.55
CA MET A 37 -7.24 -12.67 -12.56
C MET A 37 -7.66 -11.36 -13.22
N GLU A 38 -8.45 -10.58 -12.50
CA GLU A 38 -8.88 -9.25 -12.86
C GLU A 38 -8.08 -8.21 -12.07
N ILE A 39 -7.68 -7.13 -12.74
CA ILE A 39 -7.04 -5.97 -12.11
C ILE A 39 -7.91 -4.74 -12.36
N GLU A 40 -8.47 -4.21 -11.29
CA GLU A 40 -9.28 -2.99 -11.32
C GLU A 40 -8.41 -1.76 -11.61
N PRO A 41 -8.95 -0.67 -12.19
CA PRO A 41 -8.24 0.58 -12.37
C PRO A 41 -7.70 1.14 -11.05
N ASN A 42 -6.48 1.70 -11.09
CA ASN A 42 -5.75 2.22 -9.92
C ASN A 42 -5.47 1.19 -8.81
N ASN A 43 -5.43 -0.08 -9.18
CA ASN A 43 -4.90 -1.14 -8.34
C ASN A 43 -3.73 -1.82 -9.06
N SER A 44 -2.84 -2.41 -8.30
CA SER A 44 -1.75 -3.22 -8.81
C SER A 44 -1.71 -4.57 -8.11
N ARG A 45 -1.14 -5.56 -8.79
CA ARG A 45 -0.88 -6.87 -8.21
C ARG A 45 0.61 -7.17 -8.24
N VAL A 46 1.16 -7.38 -7.05
CA VAL A 46 2.53 -7.84 -6.86
C VAL A 46 2.55 -9.37 -6.96
N ILE A 47 3.40 -9.88 -7.82
CA ILE A 47 3.53 -11.30 -8.10
C ILE A 47 4.76 -11.84 -7.42
N LEU A 48 4.58 -12.87 -6.60
CA LEU A 48 5.62 -13.55 -5.85
C LEU A 48 5.66 -15.03 -6.26
N PHE A 49 6.86 -15.55 -6.43
CA PHE A 49 7.07 -16.98 -6.66
C PHE A 49 7.90 -17.55 -5.51
N PHE A 50 7.29 -18.39 -4.68
CA PHE A 50 7.90 -18.94 -3.46
C PHE A 50 8.63 -17.88 -2.61
N GLY A 51 7.97 -16.72 -2.40
CA GLY A 51 8.53 -15.60 -1.63
C GLY A 51 9.46 -14.67 -2.42
N LYS A 52 9.90 -15.05 -3.64
CA LYS A 52 10.74 -14.19 -4.48
C LYS A 52 9.87 -13.26 -5.33
N TYR A 53 10.17 -11.98 -5.29
CA TYR A 53 9.51 -10.98 -6.15
C TYR A 53 9.80 -11.27 -7.64
N LYS A 54 8.75 -11.33 -8.44
CA LYS A 54 8.84 -11.57 -9.88
C LYS A 54 8.51 -10.33 -10.70
N GLY A 55 7.61 -9.52 -10.20
CA GLY A 55 7.18 -8.29 -10.87
C GLY A 55 5.87 -7.76 -10.31
N THR A 56 5.48 -6.58 -10.79
CA THR A 56 4.20 -5.94 -10.48
C THR A 56 3.46 -5.66 -11.76
N ILE A 57 2.18 -5.99 -11.81
CA ILE A 57 1.28 -5.64 -12.91
C ILE A 57 0.43 -4.46 -12.45
N THR A 58 0.55 -3.33 -13.15
CA THR A 58 -0.19 -2.09 -12.90
C THR A 58 -1.30 -1.86 -13.91
N ASP A 59 -1.21 -2.52 -15.07
CA ASP A 59 -2.20 -2.38 -16.12
C ASP A 59 -3.52 -3.01 -15.71
N ASN A 60 -4.61 -2.32 -16.00
CA ASN A 60 -5.97 -2.81 -15.74
C ASN A 60 -6.42 -3.77 -16.83
N GLY A 61 -7.21 -4.76 -16.45
CA GLY A 61 -7.77 -5.75 -17.37
C GLY A 61 -7.72 -7.17 -16.82
N PHE A 62 -7.96 -8.12 -17.72
CA PHE A 62 -7.88 -9.54 -17.42
C PHE A 62 -6.51 -10.10 -17.83
N PHE A 63 -5.85 -10.73 -16.89
CA PHE A 63 -4.56 -11.36 -17.10
C PHE A 63 -4.63 -12.83 -16.70
N TRP A 64 -3.86 -13.64 -17.44
CA TRP A 64 -3.62 -15.01 -17.04
C TRP A 64 -2.24 -15.12 -16.39
N VAL A 65 -2.20 -15.57 -15.16
CA VAL A 65 -0.97 -15.75 -14.39
C VAL A 65 -0.98 -17.14 -13.78
N ASN A 66 0.12 -17.85 -13.89
CA ASN A 66 0.27 -19.20 -13.34
C ASN A 66 -0.27 -19.26 -11.90
N PRO A 67 -1.16 -20.22 -11.58
CA PRO A 67 -1.76 -20.35 -10.26
C PRO A 67 -0.77 -20.60 -9.12
N LEU A 68 0.46 -21.04 -9.42
CA LEU A 68 1.54 -21.22 -8.43
C LEU A 68 2.12 -19.90 -7.91
N TYR A 69 1.83 -18.77 -8.55
CA TYR A 69 2.27 -17.46 -8.07
C TYR A 69 1.32 -16.94 -6.99
N SER A 70 1.90 -16.48 -5.89
CA SER A 70 1.19 -15.71 -4.89
C SER A 70 0.96 -14.29 -5.41
N LYS A 71 -0.29 -13.83 -5.34
CA LYS A 71 -0.74 -12.54 -5.89
C LYS A 71 -1.15 -11.67 -4.71
N LYS A 72 -0.52 -10.51 -4.54
CA LYS A 72 -0.82 -9.55 -3.47
C LYS A 72 -1.36 -8.26 -4.08
N LYS A 73 -2.56 -7.85 -3.67
CA LYS A 73 -3.21 -6.62 -4.15
C LYS A 73 -2.69 -5.41 -3.38
N ILE A 74 -2.41 -4.32 -4.09
CA ILE A 74 -2.08 -3.00 -3.53
C ILE A 74 -2.92 -1.96 -4.28
N THR A 75 -3.48 -0.99 -3.57
CA THR A 75 -4.15 0.14 -4.21
C THR A 75 -3.18 1.30 -4.44
N LEU A 76 -3.26 1.90 -5.63
CA LEU A 76 -2.49 3.10 -6.02
C LEU A 76 -3.34 4.37 -5.89
N ARG A 77 -4.57 4.24 -5.39
CA ARG A 77 -5.49 5.37 -5.20
C ARG A 77 -4.94 6.32 -4.15
N ALA A 78 -5.06 7.61 -4.42
CA ALA A 78 -4.74 8.64 -3.45
C ALA A 78 -5.69 8.55 -2.24
N ARG A 79 -5.15 8.79 -1.04
CA ARG A 79 -5.87 8.77 0.23
C ARG A 79 -5.59 10.06 0.99
N ASN A 80 -6.60 10.54 1.69
CA ASN A 80 -6.46 11.65 2.60
C ASN A 80 -6.03 11.13 3.96
N LEU A 81 -5.10 11.84 4.60
CA LEU A 81 -4.70 11.64 5.97
C LEU A 81 -4.87 12.97 6.72
N ASP A 82 -5.64 12.94 7.77
CA ASP A 82 -5.77 14.05 8.73
C ASP A 82 -4.81 13.78 9.89
N VAL A 83 -3.76 14.59 9.97
CA VAL A 83 -2.77 14.51 11.05
C VAL A 83 -3.27 15.38 12.20
N PRO A 84 -3.62 14.76 13.35
CA PRO A 84 -4.15 15.51 14.47
C PRO A 84 -3.13 16.54 14.97
N PRO A 85 -3.61 17.69 15.54
CA PRO A 85 -2.71 18.72 16.03
C PRO A 85 -1.76 18.19 17.09
N ILE A 86 -0.46 18.34 16.83
CA ILE A 86 0.62 17.98 17.75
C ILE A 86 1.23 19.22 18.38
N LYS A 87 1.61 19.12 19.67
CA LYS A 87 2.32 20.19 20.37
C LYS A 87 3.81 20.12 20.02
N VAL A 88 4.32 21.17 19.45
CA VAL A 88 5.73 21.33 19.06
C VAL A 88 6.28 22.66 19.56
N ASN A 89 7.58 22.77 19.69
CA ASN A 89 8.23 24.04 19.98
C ASN A 89 8.74 24.67 18.68
N ASP A 90 8.53 25.97 18.54
CA ASP A 90 9.09 26.74 17.44
C ASP A 90 10.60 27.01 17.64
N LYS A 91 11.23 27.72 16.71
CA LYS A 91 12.66 28.09 16.75
C LYS A 91 13.02 28.88 18.01
N VAL A 92 12.11 29.64 18.57
CA VAL A 92 12.30 30.47 19.77
C VAL A 92 12.02 29.69 21.06
N GLY A 93 11.36 28.55 20.97
CA GLY A 93 10.98 27.71 22.11
C GLY A 93 9.52 27.86 22.54
N ASN A 94 8.70 28.62 21.80
CA ASN A 94 7.29 28.76 22.10
C ASN A 94 6.52 27.49 21.76
N PRO A 95 5.65 26.96 22.63
CA PRO A 95 4.83 25.83 22.33
C PRO A 95 3.69 26.21 21.40
N VAL A 96 3.66 25.61 20.20
CA VAL A 96 2.60 25.78 19.19
C VAL A 96 1.93 24.44 18.91
N MET A 97 0.67 24.46 18.50
CA MET A 97 -0.03 23.27 18.04
C MET A 97 -0.18 23.34 16.53
N ILE A 98 0.29 22.31 15.84
CA ILE A 98 0.25 22.24 14.37
C ILE A 98 -0.45 20.95 13.97
N GLY A 99 -1.50 21.07 13.18
CA GLY A 99 -2.17 19.97 12.48
C GLY A 99 -1.99 20.14 10.97
N ALA A 100 -2.09 19.06 10.24
CA ALA A 100 -1.95 19.07 8.78
C ALA A 100 -2.90 18.07 8.13
N VAL A 101 -3.41 18.43 6.95
CA VAL A 101 -4.14 17.50 6.09
C VAL A 101 -3.29 17.24 4.87
N MET A 102 -3.08 15.98 4.53
CA MET A 102 -2.27 15.60 3.38
C MET A 102 -2.95 14.54 2.54
N VAL A 103 -2.60 14.52 1.27
CA VAL A 103 -2.98 13.46 0.33
C VAL A 103 -1.75 12.66 -0.02
N TRP A 104 -1.83 11.35 0.12
CA TRP A 104 -0.71 10.45 -0.17
C TRP A 104 -1.16 9.29 -1.06
N LYS A 105 -0.24 8.69 -1.79
CA LYS A 105 -0.45 7.50 -2.62
C LYS A 105 0.80 6.62 -2.64
N VAL A 106 0.62 5.34 -2.96
CA VAL A 106 1.74 4.43 -3.23
C VAL A 106 2.25 4.69 -4.64
N LYS A 107 3.55 4.97 -4.78
CA LYS A 107 4.27 5.18 -6.05
C LYS A 107 5.05 3.95 -6.46
N ASP A 108 5.82 3.38 -5.52
CA ASP A 108 6.62 2.18 -5.73
C ASP A 108 6.05 1.03 -4.91
N THR A 109 5.40 0.10 -5.60
CA THR A 109 4.76 -1.06 -4.98
C THR A 109 5.76 -2.06 -4.39
N TYR A 110 6.98 -2.14 -4.94
CA TYR A 110 8.02 -3.01 -4.41
C TYR A 110 8.46 -2.53 -3.03
N ARG A 111 8.86 -1.26 -2.92
CA ARG A 111 9.28 -0.68 -1.63
C ARG A 111 8.17 -0.70 -0.60
N ALA A 112 6.96 -0.32 -0.99
CA ALA A 112 5.82 -0.36 -0.10
C ALA A 112 5.52 -1.77 0.46
N MET A 113 5.77 -2.81 -0.34
CA MET A 113 5.50 -4.19 0.07
C MET A 113 6.60 -4.78 0.95
N PHE A 114 7.88 -4.43 0.72
CA PHE A 114 9.03 -5.15 1.30
C PHE A 114 9.87 -4.29 2.24
N ASP A 115 9.88 -2.97 2.09
CA ASP A 115 10.72 -2.09 2.89
C ASP A 115 9.99 -1.58 4.15
N ILE A 116 8.66 -1.70 4.19
CA ILE A 116 7.88 -1.39 5.39
C ILE A 116 7.61 -2.67 6.17
N ASP A 117 8.15 -2.75 7.38
CA ASP A 117 7.80 -3.80 8.32
C ASP A 117 6.42 -3.54 8.91
N SER A 118 5.42 -4.23 8.37
CA SER A 118 4.04 -4.15 8.86
C SER A 118 3.82 -4.92 10.16
N SER A 119 4.81 -5.66 10.66
CA SER A 119 4.68 -6.47 11.88
C SER A 119 4.88 -5.64 13.15
N SER A 120 5.64 -4.56 13.09
CA SER A 120 6.02 -3.75 14.26
C SER A 120 4.92 -2.79 14.75
N ILE A 121 3.88 -2.54 13.95
CA ILE A 121 2.81 -1.59 14.29
C ILE A 121 1.54 -2.30 14.82
N SER A 122 1.53 -3.61 14.87
CA SER A 122 0.39 -4.42 15.35
C SER A 122 0.28 -4.45 16.88
N ILE A 123 0.38 -3.31 17.54
CA ILE A 123 -0.02 -3.19 18.96
C ILE A 123 -1.52 -2.91 18.96
N SER A 124 -2.30 -3.93 19.13
CA SER A 124 -3.75 -3.93 19.32
C SER A 124 -4.59 -4.24 18.09
N SER A 125 -4.70 -5.50 17.82
CA SER A 125 -5.97 -6.05 17.33
C SER A 125 -6.01 -7.54 17.60
N ASN A 126 -6.95 -7.96 18.43
CA ASN A 126 -7.39 -9.34 18.55
C ASN A 126 -7.50 -9.95 17.15
N LYS A 127 -6.57 -10.84 16.83
CA LYS A 127 -6.63 -11.66 15.62
C LYS A 127 -7.86 -12.55 15.72
N SER A 128 -8.97 -12.05 15.20
CA SER A 128 -10.10 -12.89 14.85
C SER A 128 -9.68 -13.72 13.64
N PHE A 129 -9.39 -14.97 13.84
CA PHE A 129 -8.83 -15.93 12.89
C PHE A 129 -9.80 -16.32 11.74
N ILE A 130 -10.90 -15.61 11.54
CA ILE A 130 -12.04 -16.08 10.72
C ILE A 130 -12.38 -15.17 9.52
N SER A 131 -11.54 -14.23 9.11
CA SER A 131 -11.84 -13.54 7.86
C SER A 131 -10.58 -13.36 7.00
N MET A 132 -10.10 -14.44 6.42
CA MET A 132 -9.02 -14.44 5.42
C MET A 132 -9.56 -14.15 4.02
N GLY A 133 -10.23 -13.01 3.84
CA GLY A 133 -10.54 -12.48 2.50
C GLY A 133 -9.41 -11.56 2.02
N GLU A 134 -9.08 -11.58 0.73
CA GLU A 134 -8.10 -10.70 0.09
C GLU A 134 -8.34 -9.22 0.41
N SER A 135 -9.58 -8.82 0.63
CA SER A 135 -10.00 -7.48 1.03
C SER A 135 -9.56 -7.09 2.44
N SER A 136 -9.57 -8.02 3.39
CA SER A 136 -9.14 -7.75 4.77
C SER A 136 -7.62 -7.59 4.86
N GLU A 137 -6.86 -8.39 4.12
CA GLU A 137 -5.40 -8.26 4.03
C GLU A 137 -4.99 -6.93 3.39
N LEU A 138 -5.69 -6.50 2.33
CA LEU A 138 -5.47 -5.20 1.72
C LEU A 138 -5.75 -4.06 2.70
N SER A 139 -6.89 -4.11 3.41
CA SER A 139 -7.27 -3.08 4.38
C SER A 139 -6.26 -2.96 5.51
N GLN A 140 -5.79 -4.09 6.04
CA GLN A 140 -4.76 -4.12 7.09
C GLN A 140 -3.44 -3.49 6.59
N ARG A 141 -3.02 -3.82 5.38
CA ARG A 141 -1.81 -3.24 4.78
C ARG A 141 -1.93 -1.73 4.60
N MET A 142 -3.07 -1.28 4.07
CA MET A 142 -3.30 0.15 3.88
C MET A 142 -3.33 0.91 5.20
N GLN A 143 -3.87 0.31 6.26
CA GLN A 143 -3.83 0.88 7.61
C GLN A 143 -2.38 1.01 8.13
N ASN A 144 -1.54 0.01 7.88
CA ASN A 144 -0.13 0.07 8.27
C ASN A 144 0.62 1.19 7.52
N TYR A 145 0.33 1.39 6.22
CA TYR A 145 0.91 2.50 5.46
C TYR A 145 0.43 3.85 5.99
N GLU A 146 -0.84 3.99 6.31
CA GLU A 146 -1.40 5.20 6.91
C GLU A 146 -0.74 5.55 8.25
N ASN A 147 -0.57 4.56 9.13
CA ASN A 147 0.15 4.73 10.39
C ASN A 147 1.61 5.14 10.17
N PHE A 148 2.29 4.52 9.19
CA PHE A 148 3.66 4.90 8.83
C PHE A 148 3.72 6.35 8.34
N VAL A 149 2.84 6.75 7.44
CA VAL A 149 2.76 8.12 6.91
C VAL A 149 2.50 9.10 8.04
N GLN A 150 1.59 8.78 8.96
CA GLN A 150 1.28 9.63 10.12
C GLN A 150 2.52 9.85 11.01
N ILE A 151 3.25 8.79 11.36
CA ILE A 151 4.47 8.90 12.18
C ILE A 151 5.54 9.75 11.48
N GLN A 152 5.74 9.56 10.17
CA GLN A 152 6.70 10.36 9.42
C GLN A 152 6.27 11.82 9.29
N SER A 153 4.96 12.06 9.19
CA SER A 153 4.39 13.41 9.16
C SER A 153 4.62 14.15 10.47
N ASP A 154 4.38 13.49 11.61
CA ASP A 154 4.65 14.06 12.93
C ASP A 154 6.13 14.45 13.09
N ALA A 155 7.02 13.57 12.61
CA ALA A 155 8.46 13.83 12.67
C ALA A 155 8.89 14.99 11.75
N ALA A 156 8.30 15.10 10.55
CA ALA A 156 8.57 16.20 9.62
C ALA A 156 8.05 17.54 10.16
N ILE A 157 6.82 17.56 10.70
CA ILE A 157 6.23 18.75 11.31
C ILE A 157 7.10 19.25 12.46
N ARG A 158 7.57 18.36 13.36
CA ARG A 158 8.46 18.72 14.45
C ARG A 158 9.78 19.34 13.96
N LYS A 159 10.36 18.77 12.90
CA LYS A 159 11.61 19.27 12.31
C LYS A 159 11.41 20.66 11.71
N ILE A 160 10.38 20.86 10.92
CA ILE A 160 10.10 22.14 10.25
C ILE A 160 9.70 23.20 11.27
N ALA A 161 8.85 22.89 12.24
CA ALA A 161 8.49 23.82 13.31
C ALA A 161 9.70 24.35 14.09
N GLY A 162 10.69 23.50 14.35
CA GLY A 162 11.93 23.91 15.01
C GLY A 162 12.85 24.81 14.17
N MET A 163 12.61 24.92 12.86
CA MET A 163 13.41 25.77 11.96
C MET A 163 12.85 27.19 11.83
N TYR A 164 11.55 27.39 12.05
CA TYR A 164 10.86 28.66 11.86
C TYR A 164 10.28 29.18 13.16
N ALA A 165 10.30 30.51 13.34
CA ALA A 165 9.58 31.16 14.44
C ALA A 165 8.08 31.21 14.12
N TYR A 166 7.24 31.15 15.16
CA TYR A 166 5.79 31.23 14.99
C TYR A 166 5.32 32.60 14.49
N ASP A 167 5.84 33.67 15.09
CA ASP A 167 5.44 35.03 14.80
C ASP A 167 6.66 35.95 14.65
N TYR A 168 6.45 37.13 14.08
CA TYR A 168 7.44 38.20 13.97
C TYR A 168 7.82 38.73 15.35
N ASN A 169 8.87 38.22 15.94
CA ASN A 169 9.54 38.85 17.07
C ASN A 169 10.95 39.22 16.62
N GLU A 170 11.17 40.52 16.27
CA GLU A 170 12.47 41.20 16.11
C GLU A 170 13.62 40.46 15.40
N SER A 171 13.46 39.20 15.04
CA SER A 171 14.43 38.44 14.25
C SER A 171 14.21 38.75 12.74
N LYS A 172 15.33 39.02 12.07
CA LYS A 172 15.43 39.40 10.66
C LYS A 172 14.92 38.33 9.65
N ASP A 173 14.28 37.26 10.08
CA ASP A 173 13.81 36.21 9.21
C ASP A 173 12.44 36.59 8.63
N PRO A 174 12.30 36.76 7.30
CA PRO A 174 11.07 37.25 6.68
C PRO A 174 9.96 36.17 6.66
N VAL A 175 10.29 34.91 6.91
CA VAL A 175 9.35 33.76 6.83
C VAL A 175 9.05 33.22 8.21
N THR A 176 7.77 33.22 8.58
CA THR A 176 7.28 32.71 9.87
C THR A 176 6.26 31.58 9.62
N LEU A 177 6.02 30.73 10.62
CA LEU A 177 4.98 29.68 10.53
C LEU A 177 3.58 30.27 10.33
N ARG A 178 3.37 31.53 10.69
CA ARG A 178 2.11 32.24 10.54
C ARG A 178 1.98 32.98 9.19
N SER A 179 3.10 33.32 8.54
CA SER A 179 3.05 33.90 7.21
C SER A 179 2.70 32.80 6.21
N ASP A 180 1.60 32.99 5.49
CA ASP A 180 1.07 32.00 4.53
C ASP A 180 1.83 32.08 3.17
N ASP A 181 3.14 32.21 3.20
CA ASP A 181 3.98 32.44 2.02
C ASP A 181 4.23 31.17 1.19
N GLY A 182 3.65 30.02 1.58
CA GLY A 182 3.81 28.75 0.86
C GLY A 182 5.20 28.11 0.97
N GLU A 183 6.23 28.86 1.42
CA GLU A 183 7.60 28.36 1.54
C GLU A 183 7.72 27.24 2.60
N VAL A 184 7.05 27.45 3.74
CA VAL A 184 7.03 26.45 4.82
C VAL A 184 6.32 25.18 4.38
N ALA A 185 5.20 25.32 3.66
CA ALA A 185 4.46 24.20 3.10
C ALA A 185 5.31 23.43 2.07
N GLN A 186 6.02 24.12 1.21
CA GLN A 186 6.91 23.50 0.21
C GLN A 186 8.06 22.74 0.87
N LYS A 187 8.71 23.31 1.89
CA LYS A 187 9.77 22.62 2.63
C LYS A 187 9.26 21.41 3.41
N LEU A 188 8.06 21.52 3.94
CA LEU A 188 7.41 20.39 4.61
C LEU A 188 7.12 19.26 3.62
N GLU A 189 6.64 19.59 2.42
CA GLU A 189 6.41 18.63 1.35
C GLU A 189 7.70 17.94 0.90
N GLU A 190 8.78 18.70 0.71
CA GLU A 190 10.09 18.17 0.33
C GLU A 190 10.66 17.22 1.40
N GLU A 191 10.64 17.65 2.67
CA GLU A 191 11.09 16.82 3.80
C GLU A 191 10.28 15.53 3.93
N LEU A 192 8.95 15.61 3.75
CA LEU A 192 8.09 14.45 3.78
C LEU A 192 8.33 13.51 2.62
N ASN A 193 8.40 14.03 1.39
CA ASN A 193 8.68 13.19 0.23
C ASN A 193 10.02 12.49 0.36
N SER A 194 11.03 13.13 0.95
CA SER A 194 12.32 12.48 1.21
C SER A 194 12.21 11.31 2.19
N ARG A 195 11.37 11.43 3.23
CA ARG A 195 11.13 10.38 4.23
C ARG A 195 10.24 9.26 3.71
N LEU A 196 9.19 9.63 2.99
CA LEU A 196 8.23 8.67 2.44
C LEU A 196 8.78 7.88 1.25
N ALA A 197 9.78 8.42 0.54
CA ALA A 197 10.44 7.75 -0.58
C ALA A 197 11.09 6.41 -0.20
N ILE A 198 11.52 6.25 1.05
CA ILE A 198 12.08 4.99 1.59
C ILE A 198 11.03 3.89 1.49
N ALA A 199 9.78 4.23 1.77
CA ALA A 199 8.64 3.33 1.75
C ALA A 199 7.92 3.25 0.38
N GLY A 200 8.44 3.93 -0.65
CA GLY A 200 7.79 4.00 -1.96
C GLY A 200 6.44 4.73 -1.96
N ILE A 201 6.22 5.62 -0.99
CA ILE A 201 5.04 6.45 -0.84
C ILE A 201 5.38 7.88 -1.27
N GLU A 202 4.42 8.57 -1.85
CA GLU A 202 4.54 9.96 -2.30
C GLU A 202 3.42 10.80 -1.69
N ALA A 203 3.76 11.95 -1.12
CA ALA A 203 2.81 12.99 -0.77
C ALA A 203 2.46 13.81 -2.02
N VAL A 204 1.16 13.93 -2.30
CA VAL A 204 0.66 14.54 -3.55
C VAL A 204 0.27 16.00 -3.35
N SER A 205 -0.26 16.34 -2.19
CA SER A 205 -0.71 17.70 -1.87
C SER A 205 -0.82 17.91 -0.38
N TYR A 206 -0.50 19.11 0.05
CA TYR A 206 -0.77 19.64 1.38
C TYR A 206 -1.84 20.72 1.29
N THR A 207 -2.85 20.62 2.10
CA THR A 207 -3.83 21.69 2.30
C THR A 207 -3.96 21.95 3.80
N HIS A 208 -3.59 23.15 4.19
CA HIS A 208 -3.75 23.76 5.51
C HIS A 208 -2.93 23.18 6.67
N LEU A 209 -1.92 23.96 7.06
CA LEU A 209 -1.44 24.01 8.44
C LEU A 209 -2.52 24.73 9.27
N THR A 210 -3.33 24.00 10.02
CA THR A 210 -4.25 24.62 10.96
C THR A 210 -3.49 24.94 12.23
N LEU A 211 -3.18 26.20 12.42
CA LEU A 211 -2.69 26.73 13.69
C LEU A 211 -3.94 27.10 14.51
N PRO A 212 -4.25 26.43 15.62
CA PRO A 212 -5.32 26.88 16.48
C PRO A 212 -4.92 28.26 17.03
N THR A 213 -5.69 29.28 16.65
CA THR A 213 -5.61 30.59 17.28
C THR A 213 -5.94 30.41 18.76
N ASN A 214 -4.95 30.68 19.60
CA ASN A 214 -5.15 30.72 21.04
C ASN A 214 -6.07 31.90 21.32
N SER A 215 -7.40 31.67 21.34
CA SER A 215 -8.36 32.64 21.85
C SER A 215 -8.16 32.68 23.37
N ARG A 216 -7.52 33.76 23.84
CA ARG A 216 -7.60 34.17 25.22
C ARG A 216 -9.03 34.58 25.56
#